data_fb8d54b9050eedfba95391be29b815b2
#
_entry.id   fb8d54b9050eedfba95391be29b815b2
#
_cell.length_a   1.000
_cell.length_b   1.000
_cell.length_c   1.000
_cell.angle_alpha   90.00
_cell.angle_beta   90.00
_cell.angle_gamma   90.00
#
_symmetry.space_group_name_H-M   'P 1'
#
loop_
_entity.id
_entity.type
_entity.pdbx_description
1 polymer ?
#
loop_
_entity_poly.entity_id
_entity_poly.type
_entity_poly.pdbx_seq_one_letter_code
_entity_poly.pdbx_strand_id
1 'polypeptide(L)'
;QFFRPSFRLLNYHFSSRNRTFVATTFRWVSPKDGIPFLKIHLPRRPSHYYHINTHMEALEALLTRRSCKSYRPEMPSEEVLNKILEAGTFAPSGRGAQAPIIVAVTNKEVRDQLSQMNAEILGTKADPFYGAPVVLVVLADRTKHTYIYDGSSVMENLQLAAHALGLGSCWIHRAKEEFDSEAGKSLLKSWGIEGDYEGIAHCIVGYPDKLPTTEKPRKDDYIRYVR
;
A
#
# COMPACT_ATOMS: atom_id res chain seq x y z
N GLN A 1 28.35 -6.92 -48.22
CA GLN A 1 27.06 -7.62 -48.30
C GLN A 1 26.43 -7.58 -46.90
N PHE A 2 25.42 -6.74 -46.72
CA PHE A 2 24.67 -6.56 -45.46
C PHE A 2 23.58 -7.62 -45.38
N PHE A 3 23.66 -8.47 -44.35
CA PHE A 3 22.57 -9.39 -43.97
C PHE A 3 21.49 -8.60 -43.21
N ARG A 4 20.27 -8.54 -43.78
CA ARG A 4 19.06 -8.09 -43.07
C ARG A 4 18.43 -9.29 -42.39
N PRO A 5 18.16 -9.26 -41.07
CA PRO A 5 17.36 -10.31 -40.42
C PRO A 5 15.87 -10.08 -40.73
N SER A 6 15.20 -11.08 -41.27
CA SER A 6 13.77 -11.08 -41.48
C SER A 6 13.07 -11.42 -40.17
N PHE A 7 12.26 -10.49 -39.67
CA PHE A 7 11.34 -10.72 -38.55
C PHE A 7 10.08 -11.43 -39.07
N ARG A 8 9.81 -12.63 -38.58
CA ARG A 8 8.48 -13.25 -38.69
C ARG A 8 7.70 -12.92 -37.41
N LEU A 9 6.65 -12.11 -37.53
CA LEU A 9 5.63 -11.94 -36.53
C LEU A 9 4.79 -13.22 -36.42
N LEU A 10 4.85 -13.90 -35.28
CA LEU A 10 3.92 -14.94 -34.92
C LEU A 10 2.70 -14.30 -34.27
N ASN A 11 1.56 -14.36 -34.96
CA ASN A 11 0.27 -13.94 -34.42
C ASN A 11 -0.17 -14.93 -33.33
N TYR A 12 -0.29 -14.46 -32.09
CA TYR A 12 -0.91 -15.23 -31.02
C TYR A 12 -2.40 -14.89 -30.92
N HIS A 13 -3.21 -15.94 -30.95
CA HIS A 13 -4.65 -15.84 -30.69
C HIS A 13 -4.90 -15.53 -29.22
N PHE A 14 -5.68 -14.50 -28.97
CA PHE A 14 -6.03 -14.02 -27.63
C PHE A 14 -7.22 -14.80 -27.12
N SER A 15 -7.06 -15.56 -26.04
CA SER A 15 -8.18 -16.15 -25.29
C SER A 15 -8.47 -15.31 -24.05
N SER A 16 -9.72 -14.87 -23.92
CA SER A 16 -10.18 -13.83 -22.98
C SER A 16 -10.36 -14.30 -21.52
N ARG A 17 -9.73 -15.39 -21.07
CA ARG A 17 -10.02 -15.95 -19.74
C ARG A 17 -8.88 -16.01 -18.72
N ASN A 18 -7.64 -15.70 -19.08
CA ASN A 18 -6.58 -15.61 -18.05
C ASN A 18 -5.47 -14.65 -18.50
N ARG A 19 -5.39 -13.48 -17.87
CA ARG A 19 -4.29 -12.55 -18.08
C ARG A 19 -3.10 -12.93 -17.19
N THR A 20 -2.23 -13.80 -17.68
CA THR A 20 -0.93 -14.02 -17.05
C THR A 20 0.14 -13.43 -17.96
N PHE A 21 0.78 -12.36 -17.57
CA PHE A 21 1.98 -11.85 -18.24
C PHE A 21 3.15 -12.73 -17.85
N VAL A 22 3.68 -13.50 -18.79
CA VAL A 22 4.97 -14.17 -18.65
C VAL A 22 5.99 -13.38 -19.44
N ALA A 23 6.89 -12.68 -18.75
CA ALA A 23 8.05 -12.06 -19.38
C ALA A 23 9.04 -13.16 -19.77
N THR A 24 9.19 -13.40 -21.07
CA THR A 24 10.16 -14.36 -21.61
C THR A 24 11.37 -13.59 -22.09
N THR A 25 12.52 -13.76 -21.45
CA THR A 25 13.80 -13.24 -21.94
C THR A 25 14.34 -14.16 -23.02
N PHE A 26 14.55 -13.61 -24.21
CA PHE A 26 15.16 -14.32 -25.34
C PHE A 26 16.68 -14.09 -25.31
N ARG A 27 17.46 -15.18 -25.29
CA ARG A 27 18.89 -15.15 -25.52
C ARG A 27 19.18 -15.76 -26.90
N TRP A 28 19.83 -14.99 -27.75
CA TRP A 28 20.26 -15.44 -29.08
C TRP A 28 21.51 -16.34 -28.95
N VAL A 29 21.48 -17.51 -29.56
CA VAL A 29 22.66 -18.39 -29.68
C VAL A 29 22.99 -18.54 -31.17
N SER A 30 24.25 -18.29 -31.53
CA SER A 30 24.75 -18.34 -32.90
C SER A 30 24.66 -19.76 -33.49
N PRO A 31 24.28 -19.92 -34.77
CA PRO A 31 24.04 -21.21 -35.38
C PRO A 31 25.36 -21.86 -35.92
N LYS A 32 26.26 -22.23 -35.01
CA LYS A 32 27.46 -23.01 -35.43
C LYS A 32 27.34 -24.52 -35.19
N ASP A 33 26.33 -24.95 -34.43
CA ASP A 33 26.20 -26.37 -34.05
C ASP A 33 24.75 -26.87 -34.25
N GLY A 34 24.38 -27.03 -35.53
CA GLY A 34 23.22 -27.82 -36.02
C GLY A 34 21.99 -27.94 -35.10
N ILE A 35 20.85 -27.42 -35.56
CA ILE A 35 19.47 -27.51 -34.99
C ILE A 35 19.29 -26.74 -33.68
N PRO A 36 18.58 -25.60 -33.67
CA PRO A 36 18.37 -24.81 -32.49
C PRO A 36 17.30 -25.46 -31.57
N PHE A 37 17.70 -26.09 -30.50
CA PHE A 37 16.83 -26.40 -29.40
C PHE A 37 16.57 -25.14 -28.60
N LEU A 38 15.32 -24.65 -28.61
CA LEU A 38 14.86 -23.56 -27.76
C LEU A 38 14.75 -24.08 -26.32
N LYS A 39 15.78 -23.90 -25.50
CA LYS A 39 15.70 -24.14 -24.06
C LYS A 39 14.92 -23.00 -23.42
N ILE A 40 13.63 -23.17 -23.18
CA ILE A 40 12.84 -22.25 -22.38
C ILE A 40 13.22 -22.49 -20.92
N HIS A 41 14.01 -21.59 -20.34
CA HIS A 41 14.23 -21.54 -18.91
C HIS A 41 13.01 -20.84 -18.28
N LEU A 42 12.06 -21.62 -17.82
CA LEU A 42 11.04 -21.11 -16.91
C LEU A 42 11.73 -20.84 -15.57
N PRO A 43 11.61 -19.62 -15.00
CA PRO A 43 12.14 -19.39 -13.67
C PRO A 43 11.45 -20.35 -12.70
N ARG A 44 12.21 -21.03 -11.84
CA ARG A 44 11.66 -21.83 -10.75
C ARG A 44 10.75 -20.91 -9.94
N ARG A 45 9.45 -21.20 -9.88
CA ARG A 45 8.50 -20.49 -9.05
C ARG A 45 9.02 -20.50 -7.59
N PRO A 46 9.21 -19.34 -6.95
CA PRO A 46 9.39 -19.32 -5.51
C PRO A 46 8.11 -19.91 -4.89
N SER A 47 8.26 -20.78 -3.91
CA SER A 47 7.22 -21.61 -3.33
C SER A 47 6.13 -20.86 -2.51
N HIS A 48 6.06 -19.54 -2.61
CA HIS A 48 5.06 -18.71 -1.94
C HIS A 48 4.66 -17.54 -2.82
N TYR A 49 4.08 -17.81 -4.01
CA TYR A 49 3.25 -16.82 -4.66
C TYR A 49 1.94 -16.71 -3.87
N TYR A 50 1.85 -15.70 -3.02
CA TYR A 50 0.54 -15.21 -2.62
C TYR A 50 -0.16 -14.78 -3.91
N HIS A 51 -1.24 -15.46 -4.26
CA HIS A 51 -2.18 -14.96 -5.23
C HIS A 51 -2.72 -13.65 -4.65
N ILE A 52 -2.17 -12.52 -5.12
CA ILE A 52 -2.87 -11.24 -4.98
C ILE A 52 -4.18 -11.48 -5.68
N ASN A 53 -5.25 -11.61 -4.92
CA ASN A 53 -6.59 -11.72 -5.47
C ASN A 53 -6.89 -10.34 -6.08
N THR A 54 -6.64 -10.20 -7.39
CA THR A 54 -6.74 -8.93 -8.11
C THR A 54 -8.18 -8.46 -8.31
N HIS A 55 -9.18 -9.18 -7.76
CA HIS A 55 -10.61 -8.96 -7.97
C HIS A 55 -11.42 -9.15 -6.70
N MET A 56 -11.02 -8.49 -5.60
CA MET A 56 -11.90 -8.41 -4.43
C MET A 56 -13.01 -7.39 -4.73
N GLU A 57 -14.26 -7.81 -4.59
CA GLU A 57 -15.41 -6.91 -4.74
C GLU A 57 -15.41 -5.83 -3.64
N ALA A 58 -15.84 -4.61 -4.00
CA ALA A 58 -15.79 -3.46 -3.09
C ALA A 58 -16.54 -3.71 -1.77
N LEU A 59 -17.73 -4.33 -1.82
CA LEU A 59 -18.49 -4.66 -0.63
C LEU A 59 -17.78 -5.74 0.21
N GLU A 60 -17.12 -6.70 -0.41
CA GLU A 60 -16.32 -7.69 0.30
C GLU A 60 -15.18 -7.01 1.05
N ALA A 61 -14.44 -6.11 0.40
CA ALA A 61 -13.35 -5.36 1.03
C ALA A 61 -13.84 -4.58 2.27
N LEU A 62 -14.95 -3.87 2.13
CA LEU A 62 -15.57 -3.09 3.22
C LEU A 62 -16.00 -3.97 4.40
N LEU A 63 -16.57 -5.14 4.13
CA LEU A 63 -17.12 -6.01 5.17
C LEU A 63 -16.04 -6.89 5.83
N THR A 64 -14.96 -7.22 5.12
CA THR A 64 -13.96 -8.20 5.58
C THR A 64 -12.66 -7.58 6.08
N ARG A 65 -12.35 -6.31 5.74
CA ARG A 65 -11.15 -5.63 6.24
C ARG A 65 -11.09 -5.62 7.78
N ARG A 66 -9.93 -5.99 8.31
CA ARG A 66 -9.63 -5.94 9.76
C ARG A 66 -8.29 -5.27 10.01
N SER A 67 -8.13 -4.63 11.17
CA SER A 67 -6.85 -4.07 11.59
C SER A 67 -5.84 -5.19 11.84
N CYS A 68 -4.74 -5.18 11.08
CA CYS A 68 -3.63 -6.09 11.25
C CYS A 68 -2.64 -5.55 12.30
N LYS A 69 -2.20 -6.40 13.22
CA LYS A 69 -1.25 -6.05 14.29
C LYS A 69 -0.11 -7.07 14.41
N SER A 70 0.19 -7.77 13.32
CA SER A 70 1.31 -8.71 13.24
C SER A 70 1.72 -8.81 11.78
N TYR A 71 2.95 -8.43 11.48
CA TYR A 71 3.45 -8.32 10.12
C TYR A 71 4.70 -9.15 9.93
N ARG A 72 4.90 -9.61 8.70
CA ARG A 72 6.16 -10.17 8.25
C ARG A 72 7.14 -9.05 7.93
N PRO A 73 8.45 -9.31 7.99
CA PRO A 73 9.47 -8.29 7.71
C PRO A 73 9.59 -7.94 6.22
N GLU A 74 8.90 -8.68 5.35
CA GLU A 74 8.98 -8.48 3.90
C GLU A 74 8.38 -7.14 3.49
N MET A 75 9.15 -6.36 2.70
CA MET A 75 8.69 -5.11 2.13
C MET A 75 7.73 -5.37 0.96
N PRO A 76 6.54 -4.76 0.90
CA PRO A 76 5.71 -4.77 -0.29
C PRO A 76 6.46 -4.22 -1.50
N SER A 77 6.17 -4.76 -2.69
CA SER A 77 6.77 -4.23 -3.91
C SER A 77 6.31 -2.80 -4.17
N GLU A 78 7.15 -2.01 -4.85
CA GLU A 78 6.82 -0.63 -5.21
C GLU A 78 5.54 -0.55 -6.05
N GLU A 79 5.31 -1.52 -6.96
CA GLU A 79 4.08 -1.59 -7.76
C GLU A 79 2.82 -1.71 -6.88
N VAL A 80 2.87 -2.59 -5.87
CA VAL A 80 1.74 -2.79 -4.94
C VAL A 80 1.54 -1.55 -4.07
N LEU A 81 2.63 -0.98 -3.56
CA LEU A 81 2.58 0.23 -2.75
C LEU A 81 2.00 1.41 -3.52
N ASN A 82 2.41 1.61 -4.78
CA ASN A 82 1.90 2.68 -5.63
C ASN A 82 0.40 2.54 -5.90
N LYS A 83 -0.14 1.33 -6.06
CA LYS A 83 -1.59 1.10 -6.18
C LYS A 83 -2.35 1.52 -4.92
N ILE A 84 -1.78 1.25 -3.74
CA ILE A 84 -2.38 1.68 -2.46
C ILE A 84 -2.36 3.21 -2.36
N LEU A 85 -1.23 3.83 -2.66
CA LEU A 85 -1.08 5.29 -2.63
C LEU A 85 -2.02 5.98 -3.61
N GLU A 86 -2.10 5.48 -4.85
CA GLU A 86 -3.03 5.97 -5.85
C GLU A 86 -4.47 5.92 -5.34
N ALA A 87 -4.93 4.77 -4.81
CA ALA A 87 -6.27 4.64 -4.25
C ALA A 87 -6.54 5.66 -3.13
N GLY A 88 -5.54 5.97 -2.31
CA GLY A 88 -5.62 7.03 -1.29
C GLY A 88 -5.95 8.39 -1.90
N THR A 89 -5.36 8.73 -3.04
CA THR A 89 -5.58 10.03 -3.70
C THR A 89 -6.99 10.21 -4.28
N PHE A 90 -7.73 9.11 -4.48
CA PHE A 90 -9.12 9.14 -4.96
C PHE A 90 -10.16 9.29 -3.84
N ALA A 91 -9.73 9.49 -2.60
CA ALA A 91 -10.67 9.77 -1.51
C ALA A 91 -11.41 11.09 -1.76
N PRO A 92 -12.72 11.18 -1.44
CA PRO A 92 -13.45 12.41 -1.57
C PRO A 92 -12.90 13.48 -0.62
N SER A 93 -12.96 14.74 -1.04
CA SER A 93 -12.60 15.88 -0.21
C SER A 93 -13.63 16.99 -0.32
N GLY A 94 -13.78 17.80 0.74
CA GLY A 94 -14.71 18.91 0.76
C GLY A 94 -14.43 19.90 -0.37
N ARG A 95 -15.44 20.13 -1.24
CA ARG A 95 -15.34 20.99 -2.43
C ARG A 95 -14.21 20.59 -3.40
N GLY A 96 -13.73 19.36 -3.35
CA GLY A 96 -12.58 18.93 -4.16
C GLY A 96 -11.27 19.61 -3.77
N ALA A 97 -11.14 20.08 -2.53
CA ALA A 97 -9.99 20.87 -2.08
C ALA A 97 -8.69 20.08 -1.95
N GLN A 98 -8.76 18.74 -1.91
CA GLN A 98 -7.60 17.84 -1.83
C GLN A 98 -6.61 18.26 -0.72
N ALA A 99 -7.16 18.56 0.46
CA ALA A 99 -6.38 18.98 1.63
C ALA A 99 -5.31 17.97 2.08
N PRO A 100 -5.53 16.64 1.99
CA PRO A 100 -4.56 15.66 2.45
C PRO A 100 -3.38 15.48 1.51
N ILE A 101 -2.24 15.13 2.11
CA ILE A 101 -1.07 14.55 1.44
C ILE A 101 -0.69 13.24 2.13
N ILE A 102 -0.03 12.36 1.38
CA ILE A 102 0.43 11.06 1.88
C ILE A 102 1.94 11.00 1.77
N VAL A 103 2.62 10.78 2.90
CA VAL A 103 4.07 10.55 2.93
C VAL A 103 4.32 9.05 3.10
N ALA A 104 4.88 8.42 2.08
CA ALA A 104 5.22 7.00 2.13
C ALA A 104 6.60 6.79 2.74
N VAL A 105 6.66 6.26 3.96
CA VAL A 105 7.88 5.95 4.67
C VAL A 105 8.21 4.47 4.51
N THR A 106 9.23 4.19 3.71
CA THR A 106 9.81 2.85 3.47
C THR A 106 11.22 2.72 4.02
N ASN A 107 11.82 3.84 4.41
CA ASN A 107 13.11 3.86 5.08
C ASN A 107 12.95 3.40 6.54
N LYS A 108 13.75 2.39 6.93
CA LYS A 108 13.62 1.74 8.25
C LYS A 108 13.95 2.69 9.40
N GLU A 109 14.97 3.52 9.25
CA GLU A 109 15.41 4.44 10.31
C GLU A 109 14.33 5.49 10.58
N VAL A 110 13.73 6.05 9.52
CA VAL A 110 12.63 7.03 9.64
C VAL A 110 11.38 6.36 10.22
N ARG A 111 11.06 5.14 9.78
CA ARG A 111 9.97 4.34 10.34
C ARG A 111 10.15 4.13 11.84
N ASP A 112 11.34 3.74 12.26
CA ASP A 112 11.64 3.48 13.68
C ASP A 112 11.63 4.76 14.51
N GLN A 113 12.07 5.89 13.95
CA GLN A 113 11.95 7.21 14.58
C GLN A 113 10.49 7.60 14.82
N LEU A 114 9.61 7.46 13.81
CA LEU A 114 8.18 7.72 13.97
C LEU A 114 7.54 6.78 15.00
N SER A 115 7.93 5.50 15.01
CA SER A 115 7.45 4.55 16.02
C SER A 115 7.85 4.96 17.43
N GLN A 116 9.09 5.42 17.62
CA GLN A 116 9.56 5.89 18.91
C GLN A 116 8.78 7.12 19.37
N MET A 117 8.60 8.14 18.51
CA MET A 117 7.82 9.33 18.80
C MET A 117 6.38 8.96 19.21
N ASN A 118 5.75 8.04 18.47
CA ASN A 118 4.40 7.56 18.78
C ASN A 118 4.35 6.81 20.12
N ALA A 119 5.35 5.98 20.41
CA ALA A 119 5.47 5.23 21.66
C ALA A 119 5.65 6.15 22.87
N GLU A 120 6.45 7.20 22.74
CA GLU A 120 6.67 8.21 23.78
C GLU A 120 5.36 8.93 24.15
N ILE A 121 4.59 9.36 23.14
CA ILE A 121 3.27 9.99 23.34
C ILE A 121 2.29 9.00 23.98
N LEU A 122 2.33 7.73 23.58
CA LEU A 122 1.49 6.68 24.15
C LEU A 122 1.88 6.28 25.58
N GLY A 123 3.11 6.58 25.99
CA GLY A 123 3.66 6.16 27.29
C GLY A 123 4.01 4.66 27.32
N THR A 124 4.48 4.09 26.22
CA THR A 124 4.84 2.66 26.09
C THR A 124 6.27 2.49 25.58
N LYS A 125 6.83 1.31 25.84
CA LYS A 125 8.09 0.86 25.22
C LYS A 125 7.88 -0.10 24.04
N ALA A 126 6.64 -0.53 23.79
CA ALA A 126 6.32 -1.39 22.67
C ALA A 126 6.27 -0.59 21.36
N ASP A 127 6.55 -1.25 20.24
CA ASP A 127 6.39 -0.67 18.91
C ASP A 127 4.90 -0.49 18.55
N PRO A 128 4.36 0.75 18.50
CA PRO A 128 2.96 0.98 18.14
C PRO A 128 2.64 0.63 16.69
N PHE A 129 3.66 0.42 15.87
CA PHE A 129 3.52 0.04 14.45
C PHE A 129 3.59 -1.47 14.22
N TYR A 130 3.68 -2.26 15.31
CA TYR A 130 3.59 -3.73 15.30
C TYR A 130 4.54 -4.43 14.31
N GLY A 131 5.70 -3.85 14.04
CA GLY A 131 6.68 -4.39 13.11
C GLY A 131 6.33 -4.21 11.63
N ALA A 132 5.30 -3.43 11.29
CA ALA A 132 4.98 -3.13 9.90
C ALA A 132 6.15 -2.43 9.19
N PRO A 133 6.55 -2.89 7.98
CA PRO A 133 7.71 -2.33 7.29
C PRO A 133 7.44 -0.97 6.64
N VAL A 134 6.17 -0.64 6.36
CA VAL A 134 5.77 0.61 5.69
C VAL A 134 4.84 1.41 6.58
N VAL A 135 5.06 2.72 6.61
CA VAL A 135 4.18 3.69 7.27
C VAL A 135 3.75 4.75 6.25
N LEU A 136 2.46 4.83 6.00
CA LEU A 136 1.86 5.90 5.19
C LEU A 136 1.34 6.96 6.14
N VAL A 137 2.06 8.07 6.24
CA VAL A 137 1.68 9.21 7.07
C VAL A 137 0.67 10.04 6.30
N VAL A 138 -0.52 10.21 6.83
CA VAL A 138 -1.53 11.11 6.27
C VAL A 138 -1.49 12.42 7.03
N LEU A 139 -1.16 13.50 6.31
CA LEU A 139 -1.19 14.87 6.77
C LEU A 139 -2.29 15.62 6.03
N ALA A 140 -2.84 16.69 6.61
CA ALA A 140 -3.82 17.51 5.91
C ALA A 140 -3.68 19.00 6.24
N ASP A 141 -3.88 19.85 5.22
CA ASP A 141 -3.81 21.30 5.27
C ASP A 141 -4.92 21.88 6.16
N ARG A 142 -4.55 22.44 7.33
CA ARG A 142 -5.46 23.03 8.31
C ARG A 142 -6.25 24.23 7.78
N THR A 143 -5.82 24.85 6.69
CA THR A 143 -6.55 25.97 6.08
C THR A 143 -7.88 25.55 5.43
N LYS A 144 -8.10 24.22 5.24
CA LYS A 144 -9.33 23.68 4.64
C LYS A 144 -10.28 23.21 5.74
N HIS A 145 -11.53 23.65 5.71
CA HIS A 145 -12.51 23.34 6.75
C HIS A 145 -12.73 21.87 7.04
N THR A 146 -12.57 21.01 6.04
CA THR A 146 -12.87 19.58 6.09
C THR A 146 -11.63 18.71 6.25
N TYR A 147 -10.46 19.30 6.49
CA TYR A 147 -9.17 18.63 6.41
C TYR A 147 -9.09 17.33 7.22
N ILE A 148 -9.65 17.29 8.44
CA ILE A 148 -9.66 16.06 9.26
C ILE A 148 -10.51 14.97 8.61
N TYR A 149 -11.68 15.33 8.09
CA TYR A 149 -12.59 14.39 7.44
C TYR A 149 -12.01 13.89 6.11
N ASP A 150 -11.42 14.79 5.35
CA ASP A 150 -10.75 14.49 4.09
C ASP A 150 -9.57 13.52 4.33
N GLY A 151 -8.73 13.78 5.34
CA GLY A 151 -7.64 12.89 5.73
C GLY A 151 -8.13 11.55 6.26
N SER A 152 -9.24 11.52 6.99
CA SER A 152 -9.87 10.27 7.44
C SER A 152 -10.38 9.43 6.27
N SER A 153 -10.93 10.07 5.24
CA SER A 153 -11.36 9.39 4.01
C SER A 153 -10.17 8.79 3.25
N VAL A 154 -9.04 9.51 3.18
CA VAL A 154 -7.79 8.99 2.62
C VAL A 154 -7.33 7.74 3.39
N MET A 155 -7.35 7.79 4.72
CA MET A 155 -6.98 6.65 5.56
C MET A 155 -7.83 5.41 5.28
N GLU A 156 -9.15 5.57 5.08
CA GLU A 156 -10.03 4.45 4.75
C GLU A 156 -9.70 3.87 3.38
N ASN A 157 -9.49 4.71 2.35
CA ASN A 157 -9.11 4.25 1.02
C ASN A 157 -7.78 3.48 1.04
N LEU A 158 -6.76 3.96 1.78
CA LEU A 158 -5.49 3.27 1.92
C LEU A 158 -5.65 1.88 2.54
N GLN A 159 -6.46 1.78 3.60
CA GLN A 159 -6.70 0.52 4.29
C GLN A 159 -7.50 -0.48 3.43
N LEU A 160 -8.51 -0.01 2.70
CA LEU A 160 -9.29 -0.85 1.79
C LEU A 160 -8.44 -1.35 0.63
N ALA A 161 -7.64 -0.46 0.02
CA ALA A 161 -6.73 -0.85 -1.07
C ALA A 161 -5.69 -1.87 -0.60
N ALA A 162 -5.08 -1.67 0.58
CA ALA A 162 -4.15 -2.64 1.15
C ALA A 162 -4.82 -4.01 1.32
N HIS A 163 -6.05 -4.05 1.87
CA HIS A 163 -6.81 -5.29 2.05
C HIS A 163 -7.16 -5.96 0.72
N ALA A 164 -7.65 -5.20 -0.25
CA ALA A 164 -7.99 -5.72 -1.58
C ALA A 164 -6.77 -6.30 -2.33
N LEU A 165 -5.57 -5.80 -2.00
CA LEU A 165 -4.30 -6.29 -2.55
C LEU A 165 -3.64 -7.39 -1.69
N GLY A 166 -4.34 -7.92 -0.67
CA GLY A 166 -3.86 -9.00 0.18
C GLY A 166 -2.86 -8.58 1.25
N LEU A 167 -2.74 -7.27 1.53
CA LEU A 167 -1.91 -6.76 2.61
C LEU A 167 -2.73 -6.49 3.88
N GLY A 168 -2.03 -6.50 5.01
CA GLY A 168 -2.56 -6.01 6.28
C GLY A 168 -2.32 -4.52 6.44
N SER A 169 -3.27 -3.84 7.08
CA SER A 169 -3.11 -2.45 7.48
C SER A 169 -3.76 -2.18 8.84
N CYS A 170 -3.33 -1.10 9.49
CA CYS A 170 -3.95 -0.62 10.71
C CYS A 170 -3.85 0.90 10.81
N TRP A 171 -4.89 1.52 11.34
CA TRP A 171 -4.89 2.93 11.72
C TRP A 171 -4.12 3.09 13.03
N ILE A 172 -3.04 3.88 13.03
CA ILE A 172 -2.32 4.29 14.23
C ILE A 172 -2.56 5.77 14.47
N HIS A 173 -3.06 6.07 15.65
CA HIS A 173 -3.38 7.43 16.09
C HIS A 173 -2.11 8.21 16.52
N ARG A 174 -2.26 9.46 16.95
CA ARG A 174 -1.23 10.34 17.51
C ARG A 174 -0.31 11.04 16.49
N ALA A 175 -0.57 10.88 15.19
CA ALA A 175 0.15 11.65 14.18
C ALA A 175 0.03 13.17 14.42
N LYS A 176 -1.10 13.64 14.98
CA LYS A 176 -1.27 15.06 15.34
C LYS A 176 -0.22 15.49 16.34
N GLU A 177 -0.13 14.81 17.46
CA GLU A 177 0.80 15.15 18.55
C GLU A 177 2.25 15.01 18.09
N GLU A 178 2.54 14.00 17.24
CA GLU A 178 3.87 13.82 16.67
C GLU A 178 4.28 15.02 15.81
N PHE A 179 3.45 15.44 14.86
CA PHE A 179 3.79 16.51 13.91
C PHE A 179 3.53 17.92 14.45
N ASP A 180 2.82 18.08 15.57
CA ASP A 180 2.77 19.32 16.33
C ASP A 180 4.04 19.54 17.20
N SER A 181 4.81 18.48 17.46
CA SER A 181 6.08 18.56 18.20
C SER A 181 7.21 19.21 17.38
N GLU A 182 8.24 19.73 18.06
CA GLU A 182 9.41 20.29 17.38
C GLU A 182 10.16 19.24 16.53
N ALA A 183 10.22 17.99 17.02
CA ALA A 183 10.80 16.87 16.26
C ALA A 183 9.99 16.57 14.98
N GLY A 184 8.66 16.55 15.08
CA GLY A 184 7.78 16.36 13.95
C GLY A 184 7.86 17.47 12.92
N LYS A 185 7.88 18.73 13.36
CA LYS A 185 8.10 19.89 12.48
C LYS A 185 9.45 19.83 11.75
N SER A 186 10.48 19.37 12.44
CA SER A 186 11.81 19.17 11.84
C SER A 186 11.77 18.08 10.77
N LEU A 187 11.01 16.98 10.97
CA LEU A 187 10.79 15.95 9.96
C LEU A 187 10.06 16.53 8.74
N LEU A 188 8.95 17.25 8.92
CA LEU A 188 8.23 17.87 7.80
C LEU A 188 9.15 18.77 6.98
N LYS A 189 9.95 19.60 7.63
CA LYS A 189 10.94 20.46 6.96
C LYS A 189 11.98 19.63 6.18
N SER A 190 12.47 18.54 6.75
CA SER A 190 13.45 17.65 6.10
C SER A 190 12.87 16.94 4.88
N TRP A 191 11.56 16.73 4.85
CA TRP A 191 10.82 16.14 3.73
C TRP A 191 10.38 17.20 2.69
N GLY A 192 10.72 18.47 2.89
CA GLY A 192 10.31 19.56 2.00
C GLY A 192 8.83 19.90 2.06
N ILE A 193 8.15 19.54 3.15
CA ILE A 193 6.73 19.83 3.37
C ILE A 193 6.60 21.16 4.06
N GLU A 194 6.13 22.16 3.33
CA GLU A 194 5.88 23.52 3.78
C GLU A 194 4.38 23.77 3.91
N GLY A 195 3.98 24.63 4.86
CA GLY A 195 2.58 24.96 5.12
C GLY A 195 2.09 24.49 6.49
N ASP A 196 0.82 24.73 6.75
CA ASP A 196 0.18 24.39 8.03
C ASP A 196 -0.52 23.02 7.92
N TYR A 197 0.25 21.97 8.07
CA TYR A 197 -0.25 20.59 8.01
C TYR A 197 -0.42 20.01 9.42
N GLU A 198 -1.54 19.30 9.61
CA GLU A 198 -1.79 18.46 10.79
C GLU A 198 -1.61 16.98 10.44
N GLY A 199 -1.00 16.23 11.34
CA GLY A 199 -1.00 14.76 11.25
C GLY A 199 -2.39 14.20 11.51
N ILE A 200 -2.94 13.45 10.56
CA ILE A 200 -4.26 12.81 10.72
C ILE A 200 -4.09 11.44 11.36
N ALA A 201 -3.25 10.60 10.75
CA ALA A 201 -2.93 9.27 11.26
C ALA A 201 -1.77 8.65 10.48
N HIS A 202 -1.28 7.51 10.99
CA HIS A 202 -0.40 6.62 10.24
C HIS A 202 -1.20 5.39 9.78
N CYS A 203 -1.18 5.09 8.50
CA CYS A 203 -1.60 3.81 7.96
C CYS A 203 -0.37 2.90 7.87
N ILE A 204 -0.22 1.97 8.81
CA ILE A 204 0.84 0.98 8.71
C ILE A 204 0.43 -0.12 7.75
N VAL A 205 1.37 -0.58 6.91
CA VAL A 205 1.11 -1.54 5.84
C VAL A 205 2.22 -2.58 5.75
N GLY A 206 1.85 -3.82 5.47
CA GLY A 206 2.79 -4.93 5.25
C GLY A 206 2.06 -6.24 4.99
N TYR A 207 2.80 -7.30 4.71
CA TYR A 207 2.22 -8.64 4.62
C TYR A 207 1.82 -9.12 6.00
N PRO A 208 0.57 -9.55 6.21
CA PRO A 208 0.14 -10.04 7.51
C PRO A 208 0.85 -11.35 7.86
N ASP A 209 1.37 -11.45 9.09
CA ASP A 209 1.79 -12.71 9.67
C ASP A 209 0.58 -13.44 10.29
N LYS A 210 -0.24 -12.68 11.02
CA LYS A 210 -1.49 -13.16 11.61
C LYS A 210 -2.59 -12.12 11.40
N LEU A 211 -3.74 -12.56 10.89
CA LEU A 211 -4.95 -11.76 10.82
C LEU A 211 -5.86 -12.07 12.01
N PRO A 212 -6.63 -11.09 12.49
CA PRO A 212 -7.66 -11.34 13.48
C PRO A 212 -8.68 -12.35 12.95
N THR A 213 -8.93 -13.40 13.73
CA THR A 213 -9.91 -14.45 13.39
C THR A 213 -11.30 -14.16 13.93
N THR A 214 -11.40 -13.21 14.88
CA THR A 214 -12.66 -12.87 15.53
C THR A 214 -13.19 -11.53 15.03
N GLU A 215 -14.45 -11.51 14.68
CA GLU A 215 -15.20 -10.31 14.37
C GLU A 215 -16.02 -9.87 15.59
N LYS A 216 -15.91 -8.59 15.97
CA LYS A 216 -16.80 -8.03 16.98
C LYS A 216 -18.18 -7.84 16.36
N PRO A 217 -19.25 -8.29 17.02
CA PRO A 217 -20.61 -8.07 16.54
C PRO A 217 -20.87 -6.56 16.44
N ARG A 218 -21.70 -6.18 15.49
CA ARG A 218 -22.18 -4.80 15.39
C ARG A 218 -23.29 -4.61 16.44
N LYS A 219 -23.37 -3.40 16.99
CA LYS A 219 -24.45 -3.07 17.91
C LYS A 219 -25.80 -3.03 17.17
N ASP A 220 -26.86 -3.47 17.79
CA ASP A 220 -28.20 -3.62 17.19
C ASP A 220 -28.78 -2.27 16.74
N ASP A 221 -28.48 -1.19 17.46
CA ASP A 221 -28.97 0.16 17.20
C ASP A 221 -28.06 1.03 16.34
N TYR A 222 -27.15 0.41 15.56
CA TYR A 222 -26.21 1.14 14.71
C TYR A 222 -26.91 1.91 13.59
N ILE A 223 -28.02 1.38 13.08
CA ILE A 223 -28.81 1.97 11.99
C ILE A 223 -30.17 2.41 12.52
N ARG A 224 -30.59 3.61 12.16
CA ARG A 224 -31.92 4.15 12.49
C ARG A 224 -32.64 4.49 11.19
N TYR A 225 -33.90 4.06 11.10
CA TYR A 225 -34.81 4.42 10.01
C TYR A 225 -35.82 5.47 10.47
N VAL A 226 -35.92 6.56 9.75
CA VAL A 226 -37.00 7.54 9.88
C VAL A 226 -37.87 7.40 8.63
N ARG A 227 -39.14 7.03 8.81
CA ARG A 227 -40.10 6.76 7.74
C ARG A 227 -41.28 7.70 7.83
#